data_c830c361add1ce8fb5761aa00bee3fc1
#
_entry.id   c830c361add1ce8fb5761aa00bee3fc1
#
_cell.length_a   1.000
_cell.length_b   1.000
_cell.length_c   1.000
_cell.angle_alpha   90.00
_cell.angle_beta   90.00
_cell.angle_gamma   90.00
#
_symmetry.space_group_name_H-M   'P 1'
#
loop_
_entity.id
_entity.type
_entity.pdbx_description
1 polymer ?
#
loop_
_entity_poly.entity_id
_entity_poly.type
_entity_poly.pdbx_seq_one_letter_code
_entity_poly.pdbx_strand_id
1 'polypeptide(L)'
;MEKILKLTNKSEFLKFLDAISKINDQGVILDIKNNKVSALVSSLDSTLILHTELTGINDLDSTLNIPDVKKLKHVLDTIENENVDIIINENNLQYNSSDIKFKYHLYEEGFITRPNINLDKINKFVYDVEFKLDKNTLQRIRLLSIINDEFTVRVNTEYGVVVFDIQSNDIKLKYIISALTQ
;
A
#
# COMPACT_ATOMS: atom_id res chain seq x y z
N MET A 1 24.35 3.12 18.89
CA MET A 1 23.23 2.39 19.52
C MET A 1 22.57 1.56 18.44
N GLU A 2 22.41 0.29 18.65
CA GLU A 2 21.76 -0.61 17.69
C GLU A 2 20.28 -0.23 17.56
N LYS A 3 19.79 -0.03 16.35
CA LYS A 3 18.37 0.27 16.11
C LYS A 3 17.63 -1.04 15.89
N ILE A 4 16.54 -1.26 16.62
CA ILE A 4 15.73 -2.48 16.51
C ILE A 4 14.30 -2.10 16.17
N LEU A 5 13.81 -2.59 15.04
CA LEU A 5 12.41 -2.54 14.67
C LEU A 5 11.69 -3.73 15.30
N LYS A 6 10.79 -3.45 16.21
CA LYS A 6 9.97 -4.48 16.88
C LYS A 6 8.60 -4.57 16.22
N LEU A 7 8.34 -5.70 15.60
CA LEU A 7 7.05 -6.04 15.05
C LEU A 7 6.30 -6.90 16.05
N THR A 8 5.24 -6.37 16.64
CA THR A 8 4.37 -7.12 17.56
C THR A 8 3.28 -7.90 16.83
N ASN A 9 3.08 -7.61 15.57
CA ASN A 9 2.16 -8.31 14.66
C ASN A 9 2.77 -8.33 13.26
N LYS A 10 3.61 -9.33 12.99
CA LYS A 10 4.27 -9.51 11.69
C LYS A 10 3.25 -9.64 10.55
N SER A 11 2.13 -10.32 10.78
CA SER A 11 1.09 -10.50 9.77
C SER A 11 0.52 -9.18 9.26
N GLU A 12 0.34 -8.18 10.12
CA GLU A 12 -0.08 -6.84 9.69
C GLU A 12 1.01 -6.12 8.89
N PHE A 13 2.28 -6.29 9.27
CA PHE A 13 3.39 -5.72 8.51
C PHE A 13 3.53 -6.38 7.13
N LEU A 14 3.28 -7.69 7.02
CA LEU A 14 3.25 -8.39 5.72
C LEU A 14 2.11 -7.88 4.83
N LYS A 15 0.92 -7.59 5.38
CA LYS A 15 -0.19 -6.98 4.64
C LYS A 15 0.15 -5.56 4.18
N PHE A 16 0.83 -4.77 5.01
CA PHE A 16 1.33 -3.45 4.67
C PHE A 16 2.30 -3.52 3.48
N LEU A 17 3.29 -4.42 3.52
CA LEU A 17 4.22 -4.65 2.41
C LEU A 17 3.50 -5.18 1.15
N ASP A 18 2.48 -6.04 1.33
CA ASP A 18 1.68 -6.56 0.22
C ASP A 18 0.92 -5.45 -0.52
N ALA A 19 0.30 -4.52 0.21
CA ALA A 19 -0.37 -3.37 -0.38
C ALA A 19 0.59 -2.50 -1.20
N ILE A 20 1.78 -2.22 -0.65
CA ILE A 20 2.83 -1.46 -1.34
C ILE A 20 3.26 -2.18 -2.62
N SER A 21 3.53 -3.48 -2.53
CA SER A 21 4.05 -4.28 -3.65
C SER A 21 3.10 -4.40 -4.84
N LYS A 22 1.80 -4.13 -4.64
CA LYS A 22 0.80 -4.09 -5.71
C LYS A 22 0.86 -2.81 -6.53
N ILE A 23 1.42 -1.75 -5.97
CA ILE A 23 1.58 -0.45 -6.65
C ILE A 23 3.00 -0.35 -7.21
N ASN A 24 4.00 -0.62 -6.36
CA ASN A 24 5.40 -0.63 -6.74
C ASN A 24 6.16 -1.60 -5.83
N ASP A 25 6.89 -2.54 -6.40
CA ASP A 25 7.67 -3.52 -5.66
C ASP A 25 9.18 -3.23 -5.63
N GLN A 26 9.63 -2.24 -6.40
CA GLN A 26 11.04 -1.90 -6.57
C GLN A 26 11.33 -0.48 -6.08
N GLY A 27 12.35 -0.34 -5.25
CA GLY A 27 12.83 0.96 -4.81
C GLY A 27 11.79 1.73 -3.98
N VAL A 28 11.45 1.24 -2.80
CA VAL A 28 10.48 1.85 -1.89
C VAL A 28 11.14 2.38 -0.63
N ILE A 29 10.73 3.56 -0.20
CA ILE A 29 11.17 4.15 1.06
C ILE A 29 10.10 3.92 2.13
N LEU A 30 10.52 3.32 3.25
CA LEU A 30 9.70 3.20 4.45
C LEU A 30 10.22 4.17 5.51
N ASP A 31 9.37 5.08 5.96
CA ASP A 31 9.67 5.99 7.05
C ASP A 31 9.10 5.44 8.35
N ILE A 32 9.95 5.29 9.35
CA ILE A 32 9.59 4.82 10.70
C ILE A 32 9.73 5.99 11.64
N LYS A 33 8.62 6.42 12.24
CA LYS A 33 8.58 7.54 13.18
C LYS A 33 7.31 7.53 14.02
N ASN A 34 7.39 7.98 15.28
CA ASN A 34 6.22 8.11 16.16
C ASN A 34 5.38 6.82 16.25
N ASN A 35 6.01 5.68 16.46
CA ASN A 35 5.38 4.36 16.58
C ASN A 35 4.59 3.93 15.31
N LYS A 36 4.98 4.47 14.16
CA LYS A 36 4.39 4.17 12.85
C LYS A 36 5.47 3.85 11.83
N VAL A 37 5.12 2.99 10.88
CA VAL A 37 5.81 2.92 9.59
C VAL A 37 4.88 3.44 8.51
N SER A 38 5.39 4.27 7.63
CA SER A 38 4.64 4.83 6.52
C SER A 38 5.38 4.68 5.20
N ALA A 39 4.63 4.64 4.11
CA ALA A 39 5.15 4.66 2.76
C ALA A 39 4.28 5.52 1.85
N LEU A 40 4.92 6.28 0.98
CA LEU A 40 4.29 6.96 -0.14
C LEU A 40 4.91 6.41 -1.42
N VAL A 41 4.12 5.71 -2.20
CA VAL A 41 4.57 5.05 -3.44
C VAL A 41 3.69 5.44 -4.62
N SER A 42 4.27 5.46 -5.80
CA SER A 42 3.54 5.60 -7.05
C SER A 42 3.80 4.41 -7.96
N SER A 43 2.82 4.07 -8.81
CA SER A 43 3.04 3.13 -9.91
C SER A 43 4.09 3.66 -10.87
N LEU A 44 4.69 2.78 -11.68
CA LEU A 44 5.74 3.14 -12.63
C LEU A 44 5.28 4.18 -13.65
N ASP A 45 4.02 4.12 -14.05
CA ASP A 45 3.39 5.08 -14.97
C ASP A 45 2.84 6.33 -14.25
N SER A 46 3.03 6.43 -12.93
CA SER A 46 2.56 7.53 -12.07
C SER A 46 1.04 7.77 -12.08
N THR A 47 0.25 6.79 -12.53
CA THR A 47 -1.22 6.89 -12.54
C THR A 47 -1.86 6.55 -11.21
N LEU A 48 -1.18 5.75 -10.38
CA LEU A 48 -1.65 5.34 -9.06
C LEU A 48 -0.70 5.83 -7.97
N ILE A 49 -1.27 6.30 -6.88
CA ILE A 49 -0.54 6.74 -5.70
C ILE A 49 -1.13 6.01 -4.50
N LEU A 50 -0.25 5.43 -3.68
CA LEU A 50 -0.61 4.85 -2.40
C LEU A 50 0.15 5.57 -1.29
N HIS A 51 -0.58 6.17 -0.36
CA HIS A 51 -0.06 6.52 0.96
C HIS A 51 -0.65 5.54 1.97
N THR A 52 0.21 4.88 2.71
CA THR A 52 -0.20 3.86 3.70
C THR A 52 0.62 3.98 4.97
N GLU A 53 -0.03 3.71 6.10
CA GLU A 53 0.58 3.74 7.42
C GLU A 53 0.21 2.48 8.20
N LEU A 54 1.15 1.96 8.97
CA LEU A 54 0.94 0.91 9.96
C LEU A 54 1.38 1.43 11.32
N THR A 55 0.51 1.33 12.30
CA THR A 55 0.76 1.69 13.70
C THR A 55 1.10 0.45 14.54
N GLY A 56 1.57 0.65 15.77
CA GLY A 56 1.83 -0.46 16.69
C GLY A 56 3.23 -1.07 16.55
N ILE A 57 4.15 -0.35 15.93
CA ILE A 57 5.59 -0.63 16.03
C ILE A 57 6.19 0.16 17.21
N ASN A 58 7.41 -0.22 17.63
CA ASN A 58 8.11 0.55 18.66
C ASN A 58 8.50 1.97 18.21
N ASP A 59 8.73 2.85 19.16
CA ASP A 59 9.23 4.19 18.88
C ASP A 59 10.66 4.12 18.34
N LEU A 60 10.81 4.52 17.09
CA LEU A 60 12.05 4.46 16.35
C LEU A 60 12.01 5.57 15.28
N ASP A 61 13.12 6.27 15.10
CA ASP A 61 13.30 7.22 13.99
C ASP A 61 14.30 6.61 13.00
N SER A 62 13.82 6.18 11.86
CA SER A 62 14.63 5.55 10.82
C SER A 62 13.94 5.58 9.46
N THR A 63 14.75 5.63 8.42
CA THR A 63 14.31 5.49 7.02
C THR A 63 14.93 4.23 6.43
N LEU A 64 14.13 3.40 5.78
CA LEU A 64 14.58 2.17 5.14
C LEU A 64 14.39 2.28 3.63
N ASN A 65 15.47 2.19 2.88
CA ASN A 65 15.47 2.20 1.42
C ASN A 65 15.40 0.76 0.91
N ILE A 66 14.20 0.27 0.68
CA ILE A 66 13.92 -1.13 0.33
C ILE A 66 14.10 -1.36 -1.17
N PRO A 67 15.08 -2.17 -1.61
CA PRO A 67 15.28 -2.47 -3.03
C PRO A 67 14.12 -3.23 -3.67
N ASP A 68 13.60 -4.24 -2.98
CA ASP A 68 12.57 -5.16 -3.47
C ASP A 68 11.64 -5.58 -2.33
N VAL A 69 10.45 -5.00 -2.34
CA VAL A 69 9.46 -5.21 -1.26
C VAL A 69 8.95 -6.65 -1.21
N LYS A 70 8.80 -7.30 -2.38
CA LYS A 70 8.34 -8.69 -2.44
C LYS A 70 9.36 -9.64 -1.82
N LYS A 71 10.66 -9.43 -2.08
CA LYS A 71 11.71 -10.23 -1.45
C LYS A 71 11.74 -10.03 0.05
N LEU A 72 11.65 -8.79 0.53
CA LEU A 72 11.57 -8.52 1.97
C LEU A 72 10.37 -9.22 2.59
N LYS A 73 9.18 -9.10 1.96
CA LYS A 73 7.96 -9.79 2.40
C LYS A 73 8.18 -11.29 2.49
N HIS A 74 8.72 -11.92 1.43
CA HIS A 74 8.95 -13.36 1.40
C HIS A 74 9.92 -13.82 2.49
N VAL A 75 11.01 -13.08 2.72
CA VAL A 75 11.96 -13.39 3.78
C VAL A 75 11.32 -13.32 5.16
N LEU A 76 10.53 -12.28 5.43
CA LEU A 76 9.81 -12.14 6.70
C LEU A 76 8.72 -13.21 6.89
N ASP A 77 8.10 -13.66 5.81
CA ASP A 77 7.06 -14.69 5.84
C ASP A 77 7.60 -16.07 6.26
N THR A 78 8.91 -16.33 6.07
CA THR A 78 9.57 -17.56 6.55
C THR A 78 9.70 -17.64 8.07
N ILE A 79 9.54 -16.53 8.79
CA ILE A 79 9.61 -16.51 10.25
C ILE A 79 8.25 -16.95 10.80
N GLU A 80 8.21 -17.99 11.63
CA GLU A 80 6.95 -18.48 12.21
C GLU A 80 6.36 -17.53 13.25
N ASN A 81 7.22 -16.88 14.05
CA ASN A 81 6.78 -15.99 15.13
C ASN A 81 6.10 -14.70 14.61
N GLU A 82 5.03 -14.28 15.29
CA GLU A 82 4.37 -13.00 15.05
C GLU A 82 5.13 -11.81 15.65
N ASN A 83 5.83 -12.03 16.77
CA ASN A 83 6.69 -11.03 17.37
C ASN A 83 8.11 -11.18 16.83
N VAL A 84 8.59 -10.17 16.12
CA VAL A 84 9.87 -10.21 15.41
C VAL A 84 10.67 -8.95 15.71
N ASP A 85 11.90 -9.13 16.17
CA ASP A 85 12.88 -8.06 16.37
C ASP A 85 13.86 -8.03 15.20
N ILE A 86 13.81 -6.98 14.39
CA ILE A 86 14.67 -6.79 13.23
C ILE A 86 15.74 -5.74 13.56
N ILE A 87 16.99 -6.12 13.48
CA ILE A 87 18.12 -5.22 13.66
C ILE A 87 18.28 -4.37 12.39
N ILE A 88 18.27 -3.05 12.56
CA ILE A 88 18.51 -2.10 11.49
C ILE A 88 19.97 -1.62 11.57
N ASN A 89 20.74 -1.96 10.56
CA ASN A 89 22.07 -1.41 10.33
C ASN A 89 22.01 -0.37 9.20
N GLU A 90 23.10 0.33 8.99
CA GLU A 90 23.22 1.38 7.97
C GLU A 90 22.79 0.91 6.57
N ASN A 91 23.17 -0.30 6.17
CA ASN A 91 22.94 -0.84 4.82
C ASN A 91 22.23 -2.19 4.78
N ASN A 92 21.68 -2.65 5.89
CA ASN A 92 20.94 -3.92 5.91
C ASN A 92 20.00 -4.05 7.11
N LEU A 93 19.02 -4.92 6.93
CA LEU A 93 18.19 -5.48 7.99
C LEU A 93 18.69 -6.86 8.35
N GLN A 94 18.74 -7.20 9.63
CA GLN A 94 19.14 -8.52 10.11
C GLN A 94 18.12 -9.10 11.05
N TYR A 95 17.94 -10.40 10.96
CA TYR A 95 17.20 -11.20 11.92
C TYR A 95 18.01 -12.44 12.27
N ASN A 96 18.05 -12.77 13.55
CA ASN A 96 18.78 -13.93 14.04
C ASN A 96 17.89 -14.67 15.06
N SER A 97 17.59 -15.93 14.77
CA SER A 97 17.00 -16.88 15.70
C SER A 97 17.82 -18.18 15.72
N SER A 98 17.33 -19.19 16.43
CA SER A 98 17.96 -20.52 16.49
C SER A 98 17.93 -21.23 15.12
N ASP A 99 16.89 -21.00 14.35
CA ASP A 99 16.50 -21.74 13.14
C ASP A 99 16.64 -20.92 11.87
N ILE A 100 16.44 -19.59 11.93
CA ILE A 100 16.50 -18.70 10.77
C ILE A 100 17.43 -17.52 11.04
N LYS A 101 18.31 -17.27 10.09
CA LYS A 101 19.15 -16.05 10.04
C LYS A 101 19.09 -15.46 8.66
N PHE A 102 18.79 -14.17 8.56
CA PHE A 102 18.90 -13.47 7.30
C PHE A 102 19.56 -12.11 7.43
N LYS A 103 20.11 -11.67 6.30
CA LYS A 103 20.60 -10.32 6.09
C LYS A 103 20.02 -9.80 4.79
N TYR A 104 19.17 -8.75 4.87
CA TYR A 104 18.55 -8.12 3.72
C TYR A 104 19.21 -6.76 3.47
N HIS A 105 19.84 -6.58 2.30
CA HIS A 105 20.53 -5.34 1.97
C HIS A 105 19.56 -4.23 1.62
N LEU A 106 19.87 -3.02 2.10
CA LEU A 106 19.17 -1.79 1.78
C LEU A 106 19.94 -1.00 0.72
N TYR A 107 19.24 -0.16 -0.03
CA TYR A 107 19.91 0.85 -0.86
C TYR A 107 20.45 1.99 0.00
N GLU A 108 21.49 2.64 -0.48
CA GLU A 108 22.02 3.86 0.11
C GLU A 108 21.03 5.01 -0.04
N GLU A 109 21.16 6.03 0.80
CA GLU A 109 20.36 7.24 0.72
C GLU A 109 20.56 7.93 -0.66
N GLY A 110 19.46 8.39 -1.27
CA GLY A 110 19.47 9.03 -2.58
C GLY A 110 19.33 8.08 -3.79
N PHE A 111 19.45 6.76 -3.60
CA PHE A 111 19.21 5.80 -4.69
C PHE A 111 17.74 5.69 -5.10
N ILE A 112 16.83 5.93 -4.16
CA ILE A 112 15.39 5.89 -4.41
C ILE A 112 14.84 7.31 -4.39
N THR A 113 14.16 7.70 -5.46
CA THR A 113 13.49 9.01 -5.53
C THR A 113 12.10 8.91 -4.92
N ARG A 114 11.80 9.78 -3.95
CA ARG A 114 10.44 9.89 -3.40
C ARG A 114 9.49 10.44 -4.45
N PRO A 115 8.24 9.96 -4.50
CA PRO A 115 7.21 10.59 -5.32
C PRO A 115 7.04 12.07 -4.92
N ASN A 116 7.10 12.97 -5.89
CA ASN A 116 6.93 14.40 -5.66
C ASN A 116 5.44 14.77 -5.51
N ILE A 117 4.84 14.34 -4.42
CA ILE A 117 3.42 14.45 -4.16
C ILE A 117 3.21 15.20 -2.86
N ASN A 118 2.40 16.25 -2.92
CA ASN A 118 2.01 17.02 -1.75
C ASN A 118 0.66 16.52 -1.23
N LEU A 119 0.68 15.66 -0.22
CA LEU A 119 -0.52 15.09 0.41
C LEU A 119 -1.43 16.18 1.00
N ASP A 120 -0.87 17.27 1.54
CA ASP A 120 -1.68 18.38 2.08
C ASP A 120 -2.49 19.09 0.99
N LYS A 121 -1.95 19.16 -0.23
CA LYS A 121 -2.71 19.68 -1.36
C LYS A 121 -3.84 18.74 -1.75
N ILE A 122 -3.57 17.44 -1.83
CA ILE A 122 -4.59 16.42 -2.17
C ILE A 122 -5.72 16.46 -1.15
N ASN A 123 -5.42 16.51 0.13
CA ASN A 123 -6.42 16.55 1.20
C ASN A 123 -7.26 17.85 1.24
N LYS A 124 -6.82 18.90 0.54
CA LYS A 124 -7.54 20.17 0.42
C LYS A 124 -8.35 20.29 -0.88
N PHE A 125 -8.29 19.30 -1.76
CA PHE A 125 -9.14 19.34 -2.94
C PHE A 125 -10.61 19.25 -2.56
N VAL A 126 -11.41 20.12 -3.17
CA VAL A 126 -12.85 19.99 -3.14
C VAL A 126 -13.22 19.05 -4.29
N TYR A 127 -13.79 17.93 -3.96
CA TYR A 127 -14.19 16.92 -4.96
C TYR A 127 -15.64 17.18 -5.36
N ASP A 128 -15.95 17.08 -6.65
CA ASP A 128 -17.30 17.25 -7.18
C ASP A 128 -18.23 16.12 -6.73
N VAL A 129 -17.68 14.95 -6.41
CA VAL A 129 -18.44 13.77 -6.00
C VAL A 129 -17.67 12.95 -4.98
N GLU A 130 -18.37 12.58 -3.91
CA GLU A 130 -17.89 11.60 -2.94
C GLU A 130 -18.82 10.38 -2.92
N PHE A 131 -18.25 9.20 -2.76
CA PHE A 131 -19.02 7.97 -2.58
C PHE A 131 -18.26 6.98 -1.70
N LYS A 132 -18.99 6.12 -1.02
CA LYS A 132 -18.43 5.13 -0.13
C LYS A 132 -18.28 3.78 -0.84
N LEU A 133 -17.08 3.24 -0.82
CA LEU A 133 -16.78 1.88 -1.25
C LEU A 133 -16.69 0.98 -0.01
N ASP A 134 -17.73 0.24 0.30
CA ASP A 134 -17.66 -0.83 1.29
C ASP A 134 -17.07 -2.11 0.68
N LYS A 135 -16.80 -3.10 1.56
CA LYS A 135 -16.21 -4.38 1.14
C LYS A 135 -17.06 -5.10 0.09
N ASN A 136 -18.39 -5.06 0.22
CA ASN A 136 -19.30 -5.75 -0.70
C ASN A 136 -19.31 -5.07 -2.06
N THR A 137 -19.31 -3.74 -2.09
CA THR A 137 -19.22 -2.93 -3.31
C THR A 137 -17.89 -3.21 -4.04
N LEU A 138 -16.77 -3.22 -3.32
CA LEU A 138 -15.45 -3.55 -3.90
C LEU A 138 -15.41 -4.97 -4.46
N GLN A 139 -15.98 -5.96 -3.76
CA GLN A 139 -16.06 -7.33 -4.27
C GLN A 139 -16.91 -7.43 -5.54
N ARG A 140 -18.03 -6.71 -5.61
CA ARG A 140 -18.88 -6.67 -6.82
C ARG A 140 -18.15 -6.03 -7.99
N ILE A 141 -17.51 -4.88 -7.78
CA ILE A 141 -16.72 -4.22 -8.82
C ILE A 141 -15.62 -5.16 -9.34
N ARG A 142 -14.93 -5.86 -8.43
CA ARG A 142 -13.91 -6.85 -8.81
C ARG A 142 -14.48 -8.00 -9.65
N LEU A 143 -15.64 -8.54 -9.29
CA LEU A 143 -16.28 -9.59 -10.06
C LEU A 143 -16.70 -9.09 -11.45
N LEU A 144 -17.19 -7.85 -11.53
CA LEU A 144 -17.60 -7.23 -12.78
C LEU A 144 -16.40 -6.94 -13.70
N SER A 145 -15.25 -6.56 -13.15
CA SER A 145 -14.02 -6.32 -13.93
C SER A 145 -13.44 -7.57 -14.58
N ILE A 146 -13.84 -8.77 -14.13
CA ILE A 146 -13.43 -10.03 -14.75
C ILE A 146 -14.22 -10.31 -16.05
N ILE A 147 -15.42 -9.72 -16.18
CA ILE A 147 -16.31 -9.94 -17.35
C ILE A 147 -15.76 -9.21 -18.57
N ASN A 148 -15.14 -8.06 -18.38
CA ASN A 148 -14.53 -7.27 -19.44
C ASN A 148 -13.35 -6.47 -18.89
N ASP A 149 -12.25 -6.44 -19.63
CA ASP A 149 -11.04 -5.68 -19.28
C ASP A 149 -11.27 -4.16 -19.33
N GLU A 150 -12.28 -3.72 -20.06
CA GLU A 150 -12.65 -2.31 -20.14
C GLU A 150 -13.96 -2.04 -19.42
N PHE A 151 -13.93 -1.16 -18.41
CA PHE A 151 -15.13 -0.59 -17.85
C PHE A 151 -14.98 0.91 -17.61
N THR A 152 -16.08 1.63 -17.73
CA THR A 152 -16.13 3.08 -17.54
C THR A 152 -16.83 3.42 -16.25
N VAL A 153 -16.29 4.36 -15.50
CA VAL A 153 -16.99 4.95 -14.35
C VAL A 153 -17.59 6.26 -14.78
N ARG A 154 -18.90 6.40 -14.65
CA ARG A 154 -19.63 7.64 -14.94
C ARG A 154 -20.29 8.16 -13.69
N VAL A 155 -20.24 9.46 -13.52
CA VAL A 155 -20.99 10.15 -12.47
C VAL A 155 -22.21 10.77 -13.09
N ASN A 156 -23.38 10.45 -12.56
CA ASN A 156 -24.63 11.10 -12.93
C ASN A 156 -25.08 12.03 -11.79
N THR A 157 -24.79 13.31 -11.94
CA THR A 157 -25.08 14.33 -10.93
C THR A 157 -26.57 14.61 -10.79
N GLU A 158 -27.38 14.40 -11.83
CA GLU A 158 -28.82 14.62 -11.77
C GLU A 158 -29.52 13.66 -10.80
N TYR A 159 -29.00 12.44 -10.70
CA TYR A 159 -29.59 11.40 -9.84
C TYR A 159 -28.76 11.11 -8.58
N GLY A 160 -27.67 11.82 -8.37
CA GLY A 160 -26.78 11.57 -7.23
C GLY A 160 -26.21 10.14 -7.19
N VAL A 161 -25.84 9.59 -8.35
CA VAL A 161 -25.36 8.22 -8.45
C VAL A 161 -24.04 8.13 -9.21
N VAL A 162 -23.24 7.14 -8.85
CA VAL A 162 -22.04 6.71 -9.58
C VAL A 162 -22.36 5.41 -10.30
N VAL A 163 -22.14 5.37 -11.59
CA VAL A 163 -22.43 4.23 -12.45
C VAL A 163 -21.14 3.62 -12.96
N PHE A 164 -20.92 2.36 -12.64
CA PHE A 164 -19.88 1.53 -13.25
C PHE A 164 -20.49 0.84 -14.47
N ASP A 165 -20.11 1.30 -15.65
CA ASP A 165 -20.67 0.84 -16.94
C ASP A 165 -19.68 -0.12 -17.58
N ILE A 166 -20.08 -1.38 -17.75
CA ILE A 166 -19.29 -2.46 -18.28
C ILE A 166 -19.97 -2.92 -19.57
N GLN A 167 -19.28 -2.77 -20.69
CA GLN A 167 -19.81 -3.11 -22.00
C GLN A 167 -18.82 -4.00 -22.75
N SER A 168 -19.33 -5.11 -23.29
CA SER A 168 -18.69 -5.91 -24.33
C SER A 168 -19.67 -6.13 -25.47
N ASN A 169 -19.24 -6.85 -26.50
CA ASN A 169 -20.14 -7.18 -27.63
C ASN A 169 -21.39 -7.96 -27.18
N ASP A 170 -21.24 -8.76 -26.15
CA ASP A 170 -22.28 -9.70 -25.68
C ASP A 170 -22.99 -9.26 -24.41
N ILE A 171 -22.40 -8.32 -23.64
CA ILE A 171 -22.91 -7.94 -22.31
C ILE A 171 -22.91 -6.42 -22.17
N LYS A 172 -24.03 -5.89 -21.71
CA LYS A 172 -24.18 -4.52 -21.21
C LYS A 172 -24.66 -4.59 -19.76
N LEU A 173 -23.77 -4.21 -18.83
CA LEU A 173 -24.05 -4.27 -17.40
C LEU A 173 -23.77 -2.92 -16.77
N LYS A 174 -24.65 -2.49 -15.85
CA LYS A 174 -24.47 -1.28 -15.06
C LYS A 174 -24.55 -1.65 -13.58
N TYR A 175 -23.54 -1.25 -12.83
CA TYR A 175 -23.58 -1.29 -11.38
C TYR A 175 -23.66 0.14 -10.85
N ILE A 176 -24.68 0.42 -10.02
CA ILE A 176 -25.03 1.77 -9.59
C ILE A 176 -24.89 1.85 -8.08
N ILE A 177 -24.18 2.88 -7.60
CA ILE A 177 -24.06 3.21 -6.17
C ILE A 177 -24.49 4.66 -5.96
N SER A 178 -25.03 4.95 -4.77
CA SER A 178 -25.40 6.31 -4.39
C SER A 178 -24.15 7.14 -4.14
N ALA A 179 -24.13 8.37 -4.66
CA ALA A 179 -23.16 9.37 -4.24
C ALA A 179 -23.55 9.88 -2.83
N LEU A 180 -22.54 10.28 -2.06
CA LEU A 180 -22.79 11.00 -0.83
C LEU A 180 -23.20 12.42 -1.23
N THR A 181 -24.43 12.79 -0.93
CA THR A 181 -24.88 14.18 -1.10
C THR A 181 -24.15 15.05 -0.09
N GLN A 182 -23.46 16.09 -0.57
CA GLN A 182 -22.98 17.19 0.27
C GLN A 182 -24.14 18.03 0.75
#